data_72663fd8e50f5dccc20725b844cc9f0f
#
_entry.id   72663fd8e50f5dccc20725b844cc9f0f
#
_cell.length_a   1.000
_cell.length_b   1.000
_cell.length_c   1.000
_cell.angle_alpha   90.00
_cell.angle_beta   90.00
_cell.angle_gamma   90.00
#
_symmetry.space_group_name_H-M   'P 1'
#
loop_
_entity.id
_entity.type
_entity.pdbx_description
1 polymer ?
#
loop_
_entity_poly.entity_id
_entity_poly.type
_entity_poly.pdbx_seq_one_letter_code
_entity_poly.pdbx_strand_id
1 'polypeptide(L)'
;MRKAKIVCTIGPASDGAVVLDQLIRSGMDAARLNFSHGTHDSHGRASKTIRDMADRHGVAIAIIQDLQGPRIRVGEIDGVLELIAGRRVRLRTMSLRSGGQIGARTVIAAGTVQDIPVTYQALTRDIRPGAKILIDDGLVELTADRIVDGAVECTGVAGGRVTAHKGMNLPGTVVSAPTLTEKDREDLRFGVAQGVDYIALSFVRGAQDIMAAKELIAECGGDVPVIAKIERQEAVTDLEAILVHADGVMVARGDLGVELGPEAVPVLQKRIIATANRQRRLVITATQMLESMTQHLRPTRAEASDVANAVFDGTDAVMLSAETAVGHYPVEVVQVMDRIIRAAEVETGPCFVRRSQGEQGQDSIPEAISLSAYSAAATIGASAIVAFSERGTTARLVSKQRPVAPIIG
;
A
#
# COMPACT_ATOMS: atom_id res chain seq x y z
N MET A 1 9.62 8.18 -23.34
CA MET A 1 8.94 7.07 -22.62
C MET A 1 8.90 7.45 -21.15
N ARG A 2 7.75 7.28 -20.43
CA ARG A 2 7.64 7.54 -19.00
C ARG A 2 8.47 6.54 -18.20
N LYS A 3 9.16 7.00 -17.16
CA LYS A 3 10.04 6.17 -16.31
C LYS A 3 9.29 5.67 -15.06
N ALA A 4 8.62 6.55 -14.32
CA ALA A 4 7.77 6.15 -13.21
C ALA A 4 6.53 5.40 -13.73
N LYS A 5 6.22 4.26 -13.11
CA LYS A 5 5.15 3.35 -13.52
C LYS A 5 3.82 3.73 -12.87
N ILE A 6 2.70 3.37 -13.51
CA ILE A 6 1.35 3.54 -12.95
C ILE A 6 0.81 2.17 -12.54
N VAL A 7 0.50 2.03 -11.27
CA VAL A 7 -0.19 0.88 -10.70
C VAL A 7 -1.67 1.24 -10.58
N CYS A 8 -2.57 0.43 -11.16
CA CYS A 8 -4.01 0.62 -11.03
C CYS A 8 -4.61 -0.49 -10.18
N THR A 9 -5.38 -0.12 -9.16
CA THR A 9 -6.18 -1.10 -8.43
C THR A 9 -7.39 -1.49 -9.26
N ILE A 10 -7.53 -2.80 -9.50
CA ILE A 10 -8.65 -3.34 -10.26
C ILE A 10 -9.81 -3.66 -9.31
N GLY A 11 -10.99 -3.23 -9.68
CA GLY A 11 -12.21 -3.41 -8.93
C GLY A 11 -13.45 -3.22 -9.80
N PRO A 12 -14.65 -3.11 -9.21
CA PRO A 12 -15.92 -3.10 -9.95
C PRO A 12 -16.02 -2.07 -11.09
N ALA A 13 -15.28 -0.96 -11.01
CA ALA A 13 -15.26 0.04 -12.08
C ALA A 13 -14.30 -0.31 -13.23
N SER A 14 -13.40 -1.29 -13.04
CA SER A 14 -12.28 -1.52 -13.97
C SER A 14 -12.01 -3.00 -14.29
N ASP A 15 -12.77 -3.96 -13.75
CA ASP A 15 -12.57 -5.40 -13.97
C ASP A 15 -13.10 -5.90 -15.33
N GLY A 16 -13.88 -5.07 -16.02
CA GLY A 16 -14.41 -5.37 -17.36
C GLY A 16 -13.33 -5.28 -18.45
N ALA A 17 -13.34 -6.24 -19.42
CA ALA A 17 -12.34 -6.33 -20.49
C ALA A 17 -12.18 -5.03 -21.29
N VAL A 18 -13.27 -4.29 -21.54
CA VAL A 18 -13.24 -3.02 -22.29
C VAL A 18 -12.50 -1.94 -21.52
N VAL A 19 -12.77 -1.83 -20.22
CA VAL A 19 -12.10 -0.82 -19.38
C VAL A 19 -10.63 -1.20 -19.18
N LEU A 20 -10.31 -2.47 -18.97
CA LEU A 20 -8.93 -2.96 -18.87
C LEU A 20 -8.11 -2.65 -20.14
N ASP A 21 -8.70 -2.87 -21.33
CA ASP A 21 -8.07 -2.48 -22.59
C ASP A 21 -7.75 -0.97 -22.63
N GLN A 22 -8.70 -0.15 -22.20
CA GLN A 22 -8.51 1.30 -22.15
C GLN A 22 -7.48 1.73 -21.12
N LEU A 23 -7.43 1.10 -19.94
CA LEU A 23 -6.42 1.37 -18.90
C LEU A 23 -5.00 1.07 -19.41
N ILE A 24 -4.81 -0.08 -20.07
CA ILE A 24 -3.53 -0.47 -20.67
C ILE A 24 -3.10 0.57 -21.72
N ARG A 25 -3.99 0.94 -22.64
CA ARG A 25 -3.72 1.98 -23.66
C ARG A 25 -3.42 3.35 -23.05
N SER A 26 -4.03 3.65 -21.90
CA SER A 26 -3.83 4.92 -21.19
C SER A 26 -2.54 4.97 -20.37
N GLY A 27 -1.83 3.84 -20.26
CA GLY A 27 -0.52 3.77 -19.62
C GLY A 27 -0.47 3.03 -18.28
N MET A 28 -1.42 2.16 -17.98
CA MET A 28 -1.27 1.23 -16.87
C MET A 28 -0.08 0.30 -17.11
N ASP A 29 0.83 0.23 -16.14
CA ASP A 29 2.01 -0.67 -16.18
C ASP A 29 1.85 -1.88 -15.24
N ALA A 30 1.04 -1.73 -14.19
CA ALA A 30 0.77 -2.81 -13.25
C ALA A 30 -0.68 -2.76 -12.75
N ALA A 31 -1.24 -3.93 -12.49
CA ALA A 31 -2.55 -4.11 -11.89
C ALA A 31 -2.40 -4.59 -10.44
N ARG A 32 -3.02 -3.89 -9.50
CA ARG A 32 -3.10 -4.31 -8.11
C ARG A 32 -4.43 -5.02 -7.87
N LEU A 33 -4.38 -6.23 -7.35
CA LEU A 33 -5.52 -7.02 -6.88
C LEU A 33 -5.56 -6.94 -5.35
N ASN A 34 -6.56 -6.24 -4.80
CA ASN A 34 -6.69 -6.02 -3.37
C ASN A 34 -7.48 -7.17 -2.70
N PHE A 35 -6.78 -8.07 -2.04
CA PHE A 35 -7.37 -9.24 -1.38
C PHE A 35 -8.11 -8.92 -0.05
N SER A 36 -8.20 -7.65 0.32
CA SER A 36 -9.16 -7.21 1.35
C SER A 36 -10.62 -7.29 0.87
N HIS A 37 -10.84 -7.38 -0.44
CA HIS A 37 -12.14 -7.41 -1.12
C HIS A 37 -12.15 -8.48 -2.21
N GLY A 38 -13.33 -8.84 -2.66
CA GLY A 38 -13.48 -9.84 -3.72
C GLY A 38 -13.30 -11.29 -3.23
N THR A 39 -13.22 -12.21 -4.17
CA THR A 39 -13.04 -13.66 -3.96
C THR A 39 -11.91 -14.16 -4.85
N HIS A 40 -11.35 -15.34 -4.55
CA HIS A 40 -10.36 -16.01 -5.41
C HIS A 40 -10.86 -16.10 -6.86
N ASP A 41 -12.12 -16.46 -7.08
CA ASP A 41 -12.71 -16.54 -8.41
C ASP A 41 -12.71 -15.19 -9.15
N SER A 42 -13.04 -14.09 -8.45
CA SER A 42 -13.05 -12.75 -9.05
C SER A 42 -11.62 -12.31 -9.39
N HIS A 43 -10.68 -12.54 -8.51
CA HIS A 43 -9.26 -12.21 -8.74
C HIS A 43 -8.64 -13.07 -9.84
N GLY A 44 -8.98 -14.36 -9.90
CA GLY A 44 -8.53 -15.25 -10.99
C GLY A 44 -9.04 -14.81 -12.35
N ARG A 45 -10.33 -14.43 -12.46
CA ARG A 45 -10.88 -13.88 -13.72
C ARG A 45 -10.20 -12.57 -14.11
N ALA A 46 -10.01 -11.65 -13.16
CA ALA A 46 -9.34 -10.39 -13.41
C ALA A 46 -7.89 -10.62 -13.89
N SER A 47 -7.12 -11.48 -13.20
CA SER A 47 -5.76 -11.84 -13.57
C SER A 47 -5.69 -12.39 -15.00
N LYS A 48 -6.56 -13.34 -15.33
CA LYS A 48 -6.63 -13.90 -16.69
C LYS A 48 -6.93 -12.83 -17.73
N THR A 49 -7.94 -11.97 -17.49
CA THR A 49 -8.33 -10.92 -18.44
C THR A 49 -7.18 -9.92 -18.63
N ILE A 50 -6.44 -9.55 -17.55
CA ILE A 50 -5.26 -8.66 -17.63
C ILE A 50 -4.18 -9.30 -18.52
N ARG A 51 -3.85 -10.58 -18.31
CA ARG A 51 -2.86 -11.30 -19.14
C ARG A 51 -3.29 -11.36 -20.61
N ASP A 52 -4.54 -11.76 -20.87
CA ASP A 52 -5.08 -11.83 -22.23
C ASP A 52 -5.03 -10.48 -22.97
N MET A 53 -5.29 -9.36 -22.25
CA MET A 53 -5.20 -8.01 -22.82
C MET A 53 -3.75 -7.58 -23.01
N ALA A 54 -2.86 -7.84 -22.06
CA ALA A 54 -1.44 -7.53 -22.15
C ALA A 54 -0.81 -8.22 -23.38
N ASP A 55 -1.11 -9.51 -23.57
CA ASP A 55 -0.65 -10.28 -24.74
C ASP A 55 -1.15 -9.68 -26.06
N ARG A 56 -2.43 -9.29 -26.14
CA ARG A 56 -3.00 -8.64 -27.34
C ARG A 56 -2.30 -7.34 -27.70
N HIS A 57 -1.87 -6.57 -26.70
CA HIS A 57 -1.14 -5.32 -26.93
C HIS A 57 0.36 -5.50 -27.07
N GLY A 58 0.90 -6.69 -26.84
CA GLY A 58 2.34 -6.96 -26.84
C GLY A 58 3.08 -6.18 -25.76
N VAL A 59 2.45 -5.97 -24.60
CA VAL A 59 3.01 -5.23 -23.45
C VAL A 59 3.06 -6.11 -22.20
N ALA A 60 4.03 -5.83 -21.33
CA ALA A 60 4.12 -6.47 -20.04
C ALA A 60 3.32 -5.67 -19.00
N ILE A 61 2.33 -6.29 -18.37
CA ILE A 61 1.58 -5.73 -17.24
C ILE A 61 1.83 -6.61 -16.02
N ALA A 62 2.45 -6.05 -14.98
CA ALA A 62 2.68 -6.77 -13.74
C ALA A 62 1.38 -6.90 -12.94
N ILE A 63 1.18 -8.04 -12.26
CA ILE A 63 0.07 -8.27 -11.33
C ILE A 63 0.63 -8.29 -9.91
N ILE A 64 0.13 -7.37 -9.08
CA ILE A 64 0.49 -7.24 -7.67
C ILE A 64 -0.68 -7.79 -6.84
N GLN A 65 -0.46 -8.87 -6.13
CA GLN A 65 -1.37 -9.37 -5.09
C GLN A 65 -1.13 -8.55 -3.82
N ASP A 66 -2.13 -7.82 -3.33
CA ASP A 66 -2.04 -7.07 -2.08
C ASP A 66 -2.84 -7.78 -0.98
N LEU A 67 -2.12 -8.39 -0.03
CA LEU A 67 -2.68 -9.17 1.07
C LEU A 67 -3.34 -8.25 2.09
N GLN A 68 -4.40 -8.74 2.74
CA GLN A 68 -5.20 -7.95 3.67
C GLN A 68 -4.44 -7.60 4.95
N GLY A 69 -3.68 -8.55 5.52
CA GLY A 69 -3.05 -8.44 6.82
C GLY A 69 -4.04 -8.46 8.01
N PRO A 70 -3.53 -8.31 9.23
CA PRO A 70 -4.32 -8.40 10.47
C PRO A 70 -5.15 -7.13 10.72
N ARG A 71 -6.19 -6.90 9.93
CA ARG A 71 -7.08 -5.76 10.13
C ARG A 71 -7.95 -5.94 11.38
N ILE A 72 -7.86 -4.99 12.30
CA ILE A 72 -8.76 -4.85 13.42
C ILE A 72 -10.00 -4.09 12.94
N ARG A 73 -11.19 -4.58 13.28
CA ARG A 73 -12.46 -3.97 12.86
C ARG A 73 -13.46 -3.89 14.00
N VAL A 74 -14.36 -2.96 13.89
CA VAL A 74 -15.64 -2.98 14.62
C VAL A 74 -16.41 -4.23 14.19
N GLY A 75 -16.96 -4.96 15.12
CA GLY A 75 -17.81 -6.11 14.87
C GLY A 75 -19.21 -5.72 14.40
N GLU A 76 -20.17 -6.65 14.50
CA GLU A 76 -21.56 -6.41 14.09
C GLU A 76 -22.23 -5.35 14.99
N ILE A 77 -22.79 -4.33 14.37
CA ILE A 77 -23.60 -3.28 15.00
C ILE A 77 -24.86 -3.11 14.14
N ASP A 78 -26.03 -3.13 14.76
CA ASP A 78 -27.29 -2.84 14.06
C ASP A 78 -27.44 -1.33 13.85
N GLY A 79 -27.31 -0.90 12.59
CA GLY A 79 -27.45 0.48 12.18
C GLY A 79 -26.20 1.34 12.40
N VAL A 80 -26.39 2.55 12.91
CA VAL A 80 -25.33 3.53 13.10
C VAL A 80 -25.26 3.93 14.56
N LEU A 81 -24.07 3.84 15.12
CA LEU A 81 -23.77 4.36 16.46
C LEU A 81 -23.20 5.77 16.35
N GLU A 82 -23.81 6.73 17.01
CA GLU A 82 -23.31 8.10 17.09
C GLU A 82 -22.52 8.30 18.38
N LEU A 83 -21.20 8.43 18.25
CA LEU A 83 -20.30 8.71 19.36
C LEU A 83 -20.17 10.22 19.54
N ILE A 84 -20.22 10.65 20.80
CA ILE A 84 -20.08 12.05 21.19
C ILE A 84 -18.80 12.21 22.02
N ALA A 85 -18.02 13.26 21.74
CA ALA A 85 -16.84 13.59 22.53
C ALA A 85 -17.17 13.70 24.04
N GLY A 86 -16.29 13.21 24.91
CA GLY A 86 -16.46 13.17 26.36
C GLY A 86 -17.32 12.01 26.87
N ARG A 87 -17.97 11.22 26.02
CA ARG A 87 -18.77 10.06 26.44
C ARG A 87 -17.89 8.82 26.60
N ARG A 88 -18.32 7.95 27.52
CA ARG A 88 -17.68 6.65 27.77
C ARG A 88 -18.33 5.58 26.91
N VAL A 89 -17.48 4.71 26.36
CA VAL A 89 -17.86 3.49 25.63
C VAL A 89 -16.99 2.33 26.11
N ARG A 90 -17.41 1.11 25.85
CA ARG A 90 -16.61 -0.09 26.09
C ARG A 90 -16.36 -0.83 24.79
N LEU A 91 -15.11 -1.13 24.51
CA LEU A 91 -14.72 -2.02 23.43
C LEU A 91 -14.67 -3.45 23.99
N ARG A 92 -15.51 -4.31 23.45
CA ARG A 92 -15.62 -5.70 23.89
C ARG A 92 -15.20 -6.65 22.77
N THR A 93 -14.28 -7.54 23.08
CA THR A 93 -13.90 -8.61 22.14
C THR A 93 -15.06 -9.59 21.99
N MET A 94 -15.40 -9.95 20.76
CA MET A 94 -16.46 -10.93 20.51
C MET A 94 -15.90 -12.35 20.68
N SER A 95 -16.54 -13.15 21.55
CA SER A 95 -16.28 -14.59 21.56
C SER A 95 -16.89 -15.23 20.30
N LEU A 96 -16.12 -16.02 19.56
CA LEU A 96 -16.57 -16.77 18.38
C LEU A 96 -17.77 -17.73 18.65
N ARG A 97 -18.22 -17.85 19.91
CA ARG A 97 -19.26 -18.77 20.33
C ARG A 97 -20.59 -18.14 20.68
N SER A 98 -20.73 -16.83 20.71
CA SER A 98 -21.99 -16.16 21.04
C SER A 98 -22.50 -15.40 19.81
N GLY A 99 -23.43 -15.99 19.07
CA GLY A 99 -24.27 -15.30 18.09
C GLY A 99 -25.24 -14.30 18.78
N GLY A 100 -24.72 -13.51 19.69
CA GLY A 100 -25.44 -12.44 20.35
C GLY A 100 -25.36 -11.19 19.50
N GLN A 101 -26.40 -10.91 18.72
CA GLN A 101 -26.62 -9.60 18.13
C GLN A 101 -26.71 -8.58 19.29
N ILE A 102 -25.76 -7.67 19.37
CA ILE A 102 -25.92 -6.48 20.21
C ILE A 102 -26.77 -5.51 19.38
N GLY A 103 -28.07 -5.56 19.60
CA GLY A 103 -29.03 -4.66 18.98
C GLY A 103 -28.73 -3.23 19.41
N ALA A 104 -28.26 -2.42 18.46
CA ALA A 104 -28.00 -1.01 18.66
C ALA A 104 -28.96 -0.16 17.82
N ARG A 105 -30.17 -0.03 18.32
CA ARG A 105 -31.01 1.09 17.96
C ARG A 105 -31.32 1.85 19.24
N THR A 106 -30.39 2.74 19.64
CA THR A 106 -30.68 3.58 20.80
C THR A 106 -29.88 4.88 20.69
N VAL A 107 -30.58 5.98 20.58
CA VAL A 107 -30.09 7.27 21.10
C VAL A 107 -29.84 7.03 22.58
N ILE A 108 -28.58 7.00 23.00
CA ILE A 108 -28.16 6.57 24.34
C ILE A 108 -28.72 7.55 25.36
N ALA A 109 -29.54 7.06 26.29
CA ALA A 109 -29.91 7.81 27.49
C ALA A 109 -28.63 8.22 28.26
N ALA A 110 -28.59 9.44 28.78
CA ALA A 110 -27.46 9.89 29.59
C ALA A 110 -27.22 8.91 30.75
N GLY A 111 -26.01 8.34 30.82
CA GLY A 111 -25.59 7.46 31.91
C GLY A 111 -25.33 5.99 31.55
N THR A 112 -25.70 5.48 30.39
CA THR A 112 -25.38 4.12 29.95
C THR A 112 -24.05 4.08 29.17
N VAL A 113 -23.13 3.20 29.58
CA VAL A 113 -21.89 2.90 28.81
C VAL A 113 -22.24 1.94 27.68
N GLN A 114 -21.97 2.30 26.46
CA GLN A 114 -22.29 1.47 25.30
C GLN A 114 -21.15 0.52 24.98
N ASP A 115 -21.49 -0.73 24.72
CA ASP A 115 -20.54 -1.74 24.22
C ASP A 115 -20.41 -1.63 22.70
N ILE A 116 -19.17 -1.59 22.22
CA ILE A 116 -18.80 -1.67 20.80
C ILE A 116 -18.06 -3.00 20.61
N PRO A 117 -18.58 -3.90 19.78
CA PRO A 117 -17.93 -5.17 19.51
C PRO A 117 -16.67 -4.95 18.67
N VAL A 118 -15.60 -5.71 18.97
CA VAL A 118 -14.31 -5.63 18.25
C VAL A 118 -13.88 -7.03 17.83
N THR A 119 -13.39 -7.16 16.61
CA THR A 119 -12.95 -8.45 16.05
C THR A 119 -11.62 -8.95 16.62
N TYR A 120 -10.81 -8.07 17.23
CA TYR A 120 -9.47 -8.39 17.72
C TYR A 120 -9.50 -8.98 19.13
N GLN A 121 -9.26 -10.29 19.24
CA GLN A 121 -9.37 -11.03 20.49
C GLN A 121 -8.33 -10.64 21.55
N ALA A 122 -7.14 -10.22 21.11
CA ALA A 122 -6.07 -9.84 22.04
C ALA A 122 -6.10 -8.36 22.46
N LEU A 123 -7.17 -7.61 22.12
CA LEU A 123 -7.28 -6.18 22.39
C LEU A 123 -6.95 -5.83 23.86
N THR A 124 -7.56 -6.52 24.80
CA THR A 124 -7.37 -6.26 26.26
C THR A 124 -5.97 -6.63 26.78
N ARG A 125 -5.26 -7.50 26.06
CA ARG A 125 -3.89 -7.89 26.40
C ARG A 125 -2.87 -6.87 25.89
N ASP A 126 -3.09 -6.37 24.68
CA ASP A 126 -2.11 -5.57 23.96
C ASP A 126 -2.24 -4.07 24.27
N ILE A 127 -3.47 -3.59 24.51
CA ILE A 127 -3.73 -2.18 24.80
C ILE A 127 -3.32 -1.79 26.22
N ARG A 128 -2.95 -0.52 26.41
CA ARG A 128 -2.61 0.06 27.72
C ARG A 128 -3.50 1.27 27.99
N PRO A 129 -3.78 1.60 29.25
CA PRO A 129 -4.42 2.87 29.62
C PRO A 129 -3.65 4.06 29.03
N GLY A 130 -4.37 5.03 28.49
CA GLY A 130 -3.84 6.18 27.77
C GLY A 130 -3.60 5.92 26.27
N ALA A 131 -3.72 4.68 25.78
CA ALA A 131 -3.56 4.39 24.37
C ALA A 131 -4.67 5.04 23.53
N LYS A 132 -4.28 5.55 22.38
CA LYS A 132 -5.19 6.09 21.37
C LYS A 132 -5.80 4.96 20.56
N ILE A 133 -7.09 5.09 20.25
CA ILE A 133 -7.83 4.16 19.39
C ILE A 133 -8.54 5.00 18.32
N LEU A 134 -8.30 4.68 17.08
CA LEU A 134 -8.87 5.37 15.93
C LEU A 134 -9.83 4.45 15.19
N ILE A 135 -11.00 4.95 14.83
CA ILE A 135 -12.01 4.21 14.07
C ILE A 135 -12.33 4.98 12.80
N ASP A 136 -12.57 4.26 11.69
CA ASP A 136 -12.90 4.82 10.38
C ASP A 136 -11.83 5.83 9.91
N ASP A 137 -10.60 5.34 9.76
CA ASP A 137 -9.43 6.11 9.33
C ASP A 137 -9.16 7.38 10.16
N GLY A 138 -9.51 7.33 11.45
CA GLY A 138 -9.28 8.43 12.40
C GLY A 138 -10.41 9.45 12.48
N LEU A 139 -11.54 9.23 11.80
CA LEU A 139 -12.72 10.10 11.94
C LEU A 139 -13.31 10.08 13.34
N VAL A 140 -13.14 8.98 14.07
CA VAL A 140 -13.50 8.84 15.48
C VAL A 140 -12.27 8.50 16.29
N GLU A 141 -12.04 9.23 17.37
CA GLU A 141 -10.91 9.04 18.28
C GLU A 141 -11.40 8.73 19.69
N LEU A 142 -10.85 7.65 20.26
CA LEU A 142 -11.08 7.24 21.65
C LEU A 142 -9.74 7.17 22.39
N THR A 143 -9.76 7.39 23.69
CA THR A 143 -8.66 7.08 24.60
C THR A 143 -9.04 5.89 25.48
N ALA A 144 -8.19 4.89 25.58
CA ALA A 144 -8.37 3.77 26.50
C ALA A 144 -8.16 4.26 27.94
N ASP A 145 -9.17 4.14 28.81
CA ASP A 145 -9.09 4.58 30.20
C ASP A 145 -8.58 3.43 31.10
N ARG A 146 -9.23 2.27 31.02
CA ARG A 146 -8.91 1.09 31.83
C ARG A 146 -9.45 -0.20 31.21
N ILE A 147 -8.95 -1.32 31.68
CA ILE A 147 -9.42 -2.65 31.30
C ILE A 147 -10.25 -3.20 32.45
N VAL A 148 -11.51 -3.56 32.17
CA VAL A 148 -12.48 -4.07 33.18
C VAL A 148 -13.31 -5.17 32.54
N ASP A 149 -13.46 -6.29 33.23
CA ASP A 149 -14.31 -7.42 32.83
C ASP A 149 -14.14 -7.89 31.39
N GLY A 150 -12.90 -7.96 30.94
CA GLY A 150 -12.55 -8.39 29.55
C GLY A 150 -12.96 -7.39 28.46
N ALA A 151 -13.21 -6.14 28.84
CA ALA A 151 -13.46 -5.03 27.93
C ALA A 151 -12.50 -3.87 28.19
N VAL A 152 -12.32 -3.00 27.20
CA VAL A 152 -11.58 -1.74 27.33
C VAL A 152 -12.59 -0.60 27.47
N GLU A 153 -12.62 0.04 28.63
CA GLU A 153 -13.38 1.28 28.83
C GLU A 153 -12.61 2.43 28.19
N CYS A 154 -13.30 3.25 27.39
CA CYS A 154 -12.73 4.33 26.64
C CYS A 154 -13.55 5.60 26.79
N THR A 155 -12.88 6.74 26.69
CA THR A 155 -13.50 8.06 26.55
C THR A 155 -13.36 8.56 25.11
N GLY A 156 -14.46 9.04 24.53
CA GLY A 156 -14.45 9.68 23.20
C GLY A 156 -13.68 11.00 23.22
N VAL A 157 -12.68 11.15 22.35
CA VAL A 157 -11.94 12.41 22.13
C VAL A 157 -12.56 13.16 20.97
N ALA A 158 -12.73 12.51 19.83
CA ALA A 158 -13.47 13.01 18.68
C ALA A 158 -14.67 12.10 18.42
N GLY A 159 -15.84 12.69 18.36
CA GLY A 159 -17.09 11.98 18.08
C GLY A 159 -17.32 11.79 16.59
N GLY A 160 -18.25 10.90 16.24
CA GLY A 160 -18.63 10.61 14.87
C GLY A 160 -19.54 9.39 14.75
N ARG A 161 -19.81 8.98 13.51
CA ARG A 161 -20.68 7.85 13.20
C ARG A 161 -19.84 6.57 13.05
N VAL A 162 -20.20 5.55 13.83
CA VAL A 162 -19.58 4.22 13.75
C VAL A 162 -20.59 3.23 13.22
N THR A 163 -20.21 2.45 12.22
CA THR A 163 -21.00 1.34 11.66
C THR A 163 -20.22 0.03 11.78
N ALA A 164 -20.90 -1.09 11.57
CA ALA A 164 -20.26 -2.40 11.50
C ALA A 164 -19.10 -2.42 10.50
N HIS A 165 -18.11 -3.24 10.80
CA HIS A 165 -16.93 -3.53 9.96
C HIS A 165 -15.97 -2.35 9.71
N LYS A 166 -16.18 -1.18 10.32
CA LYS A 166 -15.23 -0.06 10.21
C LYS A 166 -13.85 -0.45 10.73
N GLY A 167 -12.82 -0.02 10.04
CA GLY A 167 -11.42 -0.23 10.44
C GLY A 167 -11.14 0.41 11.80
N MET A 168 -10.31 -0.24 12.59
CA MET A 168 -9.83 0.27 13.87
C MET A 168 -8.31 0.20 13.89
N ASN A 169 -7.67 1.30 14.23
CA ASN A 169 -6.22 1.42 14.37
C ASN A 169 -5.88 1.70 15.84
N LEU A 170 -4.75 1.17 16.27
CA LEU A 170 -4.21 1.30 17.61
C LEU A 170 -2.80 1.93 17.54
N PRO A 171 -2.70 3.24 17.25
CA PRO A 171 -1.42 3.90 17.07
C PRO A 171 -0.48 3.71 18.26
N GLY A 172 0.78 3.36 17.99
CA GLY A 172 1.78 3.14 19.03
C GLY A 172 1.56 1.89 19.91
N THR A 173 0.53 1.07 19.63
CA THR A 173 0.31 -0.18 20.34
C THR A 173 0.94 -1.34 19.58
N VAL A 174 1.81 -2.10 20.23
CA VAL A 174 2.36 -3.34 19.66
C VAL A 174 1.27 -4.40 19.61
N VAL A 175 0.74 -4.64 18.41
CA VAL A 175 -0.31 -5.64 18.16
C VAL A 175 0.31 -7.02 18.04
N SER A 176 -0.15 -7.98 18.85
CA SER A 176 0.41 -9.34 18.88
C SER A 176 -0.15 -10.26 17.78
N ALA A 177 -1.11 -9.79 16.94
CA ALA A 177 -1.58 -10.56 15.80
C ALA A 177 -0.43 -10.85 14.82
N PRO A 178 -0.38 -12.06 14.22
CA PRO A 178 0.61 -12.36 13.18
C PRO A 178 0.36 -11.48 11.96
N THR A 179 1.43 -11.03 11.30
CA THR A 179 1.35 -10.22 10.07
C THR A 179 0.71 -11.00 8.92
N LEU A 180 1.01 -12.30 8.81
CA LEU A 180 0.31 -13.23 7.92
C LEU A 180 -0.80 -13.95 8.69
N THR A 181 -2.04 -13.55 8.47
CA THR A 181 -3.23 -14.26 8.98
C THR A 181 -3.44 -15.57 8.23
N GLU A 182 -4.32 -16.45 8.72
CA GLU A 182 -4.64 -17.69 7.99
C GLU A 182 -5.23 -17.39 6.60
N LYS A 183 -6.11 -16.40 6.52
CA LYS A 183 -6.61 -15.90 5.23
C LYS A 183 -5.47 -15.46 4.30
N ASP A 184 -4.50 -14.70 4.81
CA ASP A 184 -3.37 -14.24 3.98
C ASP A 184 -2.52 -15.41 3.49
N ARG A 185 -2.38 -16.47 4.28
CA ARG A 185 -1.69 -17.70 3.88
C ARG A 185 -2.42 -18.42 2.75
N GLU A 186 -3.74 -18.52 2.81
CA GLU A 186 -4.58 -19.08 1.75
C GLU A 186 -4.51 -18.21 0.49
N ASP A 187 -4.65 -16.90 0.64
CA ASP A 187 -4.55 -15.94 -0.45
C ASP A 187 -3.19 -15.99 -1.14
N LEU A 188 -2.11 -16.07 -0.37
CA LEU A 188 -0.74 -16.14 -0.88
C LEU A 188 -0.54 -17.41 -1.72
N ARG A 189 -0.98 -18.59 -1.22
CA ARG A 189 -0.93 -19.85 -1.98
C ARG A 189 -1.69 -19.72 -3.31
N PHE A 190 -2.86 -19.11 -3.27
CA PHE A 190 -3.65 -18.83 -4.48
C PHE A 190 -2.88 -17.92 -5.44
N GLY A 191 -2.29 -16.81 -4.96
CA GLY A 191 -1.53 -15.88 -5.79
C GLY A 191 -0.32 -16.53 -6.47
N VAL A 192 0.46 -17.32 -5.74
CA VAL A 192 1.59 -18.08 -6.29
C VAL A 192 1.09 -19.04 -7.39
N ALA A 193 -0.01 -19.77 -7.16
CA ALA A 193 -0.59 -20.68 -8.15
C ALA A 193 -1.13 -19.94 -9.39
N GLN A 194 -1.59 -18.68 -9.25
CA GLN A 194 -2.04 -17.85 -10.38
C GLN A 194 -0.90 -17.16 -11.13
N GLY A 195 0.35 -17.27 -10.66
CA GLY A 195 1.50 -16.65 -11.31
C GLY A 195 1.49 -15.12 -11.19
N VAL A 196 1.17 -14.58 -10.02
CA VAL A 196 1.31 -13.14 -9.76
C VAL A 196 2.78 -12.73 -9.79
N ASP A 197 3.08 -11.49 -10.18
CA ASP A 197 4.45 -11.01 -10.33
C ASP A 197 5.03 -10.46 -9.02
N TYR A 198 4.16 -9.97 -8.13
CA TYR A 198 4.54 -9.45 -6.81
C TYR A 198 3.48 -9.77 -5.77
N ILE A 199 3.93 -9.95 -4.52
CA ILE A 199 3.07 -10.03 -3.35
C ILE A 199 3.38 -8.84 -2.45
N ALA A 200 2.38 -7.99 -2.17
CA ALA A 200 2.48 -6.89 -1.22
C ALA A 200 1.95 -7.34 0.14
N LEU A 201 2.79 -7.24 1.17
CA LEU A 201 2.49 -7.66 2.53
C LEU A 201 2.08 -6.46 3.38
N SER A 202 0.85 -6.46 3.89
CA SER A 202 0.29 -5.39 4.73
C SER A 202 0.76 -5.49 6.17
N PHE A 203 0.82 -4.36 6.85
CA PHE A 203 1.14 -4.21 8.27
C PHE A 203 2.47 -4.85 8.69
N VAL A 204 3.48 -4.76 7.81
CA VAL A 204 4.86 -5.18 8.12
C VAL A 204 5.39 -4.40 9.31
N ARG A 205 6.03 -5.09 10.26
CA ARG A 205 6.63 -4.50 11.46
C ARG A 205 8.17 -4.59 11.45
N GLY A 206 8.70 -5.62 10.78
CA GLY A 206 10.14 -5.85 10.72
C GLY A 206 10.52 -6.90 9.67
N ALA A 207 11.84 -7.14 9.57
CA ALA A 207 12.42 -8.07 8.59
C ALA A 207 11.85 -9.50 8.70
N GLN A 208 11.50 -9.94 9.90
CA GLN A 208 10.95 -11.28 10.15
C GLN A 208 9.65 -11.55 9.39
N ASP A 209 8.79 -10.53 9.25
CA ASP A 209 7.53 -10.67 8.53
C ASP A 209 7.78 -10.95 7.04
N ILE A 210 8.80 -10.31 6.46
CA ILE A 210 9.19 -10.55 5.06
C ILE A 210 9.78 -11.96 4.88
N MET A 211 10.63 -12.38 5.82
CA MET A 211 11.23 -13.72 5.79
C MET A 211 10.14 -14.80 5.87
N ALA A 212 9.17 -14.66 6.77
CA ALA A 212 8.04 -15.59 6.89
C ALA A 212 7.18 -15.65 5.62
N ALA A 213 6.96 -14.52 4.95
CA ALA A 213 6.24 -14.51 3.67
C ALA A 213 7.04 -15.21 2.56
N LYS A 214 8.35 -14.98 2.46
CA LYS A 214 9.22 -15.64 1.48
C LYS A 214 9.36 -17.15 1.72
N GLU A 215 9.40 -17.57 2.98
CA GLU A 215 9.39 -18.98 3.34
C GLU A 215 8.12 -19.67 2.85
N LEU A 216 6.96 -19.08 3.10
CA LEU A 216 5.69 -19.61 2.62
C LEU A 216 5.60 -19.64 1.08
N ILE A 217 6.15 -18.63 0.38
CA ILE A 217 6.23 -18.61 -1.09
C ILE A 217 7.08 -19.78 -1.58
N ALA A 218 8.23 -20.03 -0.94
CA ALA A 218 9.13 -21.15 -1.28
C ALA A 218 8.47 -22.51 -1.00
N GLU A 219 7.72 -22.66 0.10
CA GLU A 219 6.91 -23.85 0.37
C GLU A 219 5.89 -24.14 -0.73
N CYS A 220 5.37 -23.11 -1.38
CA CYS A 220 4.47 -23.21 -2.54
C CYS A 220 5.22 -23.51 -3.86
N GLY A 221 6.56 -23.66 -3.83
CA GLY A 221 7.39 -23.86 -5.02
C GLY A 221 7.58 -22.62 -5.88
N GLY A 222 7.30 -21.44 -5.34
CA GLY A 222 7.44 -20.14 -6.03
C GLY A 222 8.70 -19.37 -5.61
N ASP A 223 8.99 -18.31 -6.37
CA ASP A 223 10.02 -17.30 -6.06
C ASP A 223 9.45 -15.89 -6.40
N VAL A 224 8.28 -15.60 -5.85
CA VAL A 224 7.58 -14.33 -6.13
C VAL A 224 8.15 -13.22 -5.24
N PRO A 225 8.59 -12.09 -5.81
CA PRO A 225 9.10 -10.95 -5.07
C PRO A 225 8.09 -10.35 -4.08
N VAL A 226 8.58 -9.96 -2.89
CA VAL A 226 7.75 -9.41 -1.81
C VAL A 226 7.95 -7.90 -1.68
N ILE A 227 6.84 -7.15 -1.70
CA ILE A 227 6.78 -5.71 -1.43
C ILE A 227 6.30 -5.49 0.00
N ALA A 228 7.12 -4.88 0.85
CA ALA A 228 6.74 -4.50 2.21
C ALA A 228 5.89 -3.23 2.19
N LYS A 229 4.68 -3.26 2.75
CA LYS A 229 3.87 -2.06 2.94
C LYS A 229 4.28 -1.38 4.25
N ILE A 230 4.75 -0.14 4.13
CA ILE A 230 5.17 0.68 5.27
C ILE A 230 3.96 1.48 5.75
N GLU A 231 3.33 0.97 6.78
CA GLU A 231 2.04 1.43 7.33
C GLU A 231 2.14 1.76 8.82
N ARG A 232 3.19 1.27 9.50
CA ARG A 232 3.33 1.31 10.94
C ARG A 232 4.64 1.96 11.38
N GLN A 233 4.65 2.51 12.59
CA GLN A 233 5.84 3.11 13.21
C GLN A 233 7.01 2.12 13.30
N GLU A 234 6.72 0.86 13.64
CA GLU A 234 7.73 -0.18 13.75
C GLU A 234 8.46 -0.39 12.41
N ALA A 235 7.71 -0.45 11.30
CA ALA A 235 8.28 -0.58 9.96
C ALA A 235 9.14 0.63 9.55
N VAL A 236 8.77 1.83 9.97
CA VAL A 236 9.59 3.04 9.73
C VAL A 236 10.90 2.98 10.51
N THR A 237 10.87 2.41 11.72
CA THR A 237 12.05 2.26 12.58
C THR A 237 13.00 1.18 12.04
N ASP A 238 12.45 0.04 11.59
CA ASP A 238 13.20 -1.11 11.08
C ASP A 238 13.39 -1.11 9.55
N LEU A 239 13.18 0.05 8.91
CA LEU A 239 13.12 0.17 7.44
C LEU A 239 14.34 -0.40 6.73
N GLU A 240 15.54 -0.18 7.25
CA GLU A 240 16.77 -0.66 6.62
C GLU A 240 16.87 -2.18 6.66
N ALA A 241 16.53 -2.81 7.78
CA ALA A 241 16.50 -4.27 7.90
C ALA A 241 15.38 -4.90 7.02
N ILE A 242 14.19 -4.26 6.96
CA ILE A 242 13.13 -4.68 6.05
C ILE A 242 13.62 -4.68 4.61
N LEU A 243 14.29 -3.61 4.18
CA LEU A 243 14.78 -3.46 2.80
C LEU A 243 15.88 -4.46 2.41
N VAL A 244 16.63 -5.00 3.37
CA VAL A 244 17.60 -6.08 3.10
C VAL A 244 16.87 -7.33 2.56
N HIS A 245 15.70 -7.64 3.12
CA HIS A 245 14.94 -8.86 2.81
C HIS A 245 13.82 -8.65 1.80
N ALA A 246 13.20 -7.47 1.76
CA ALA A 246 12.13 -7.14 0.81
C ALA A 246 12.70 -6.83 -0.59
N ASP A 247 11.94 -7.12 -1.63
CA ASP A 247 12.28 -6.81 -3.02
C ASP A 247 11.82 -5.40 -3.41
N GLY A 248 10.90 -4.84 -2.65
CA GLY A 248 10.40 -3.48 -2.76
C GLY A 248 9.66 -3.03 -1.52
N VAL A 249 9.29 -1.75 -1.51
CA VAL A 249 8.42 -1.17 -0.49
C VAL A 249 7.28 -0.39 -1.11
N MET A 250 6.15 -0.32 -0.41
CA MET A 250 5.04 0.54 -0.72
C MET A 250 4.84 1.54 0.42
N VAL A 251 4.91 2.83 0.11
CA VAL A 251 4.57 3.91 1.03
C VAL A 251 3.04 4.01 1.06
N ALA A 252 2.41 3.33 2.00
CA ALA A 252 0.95 3.28 2.15
C ALA A 252 0.47 4.46 3.02
N ARG A 253 0.37 5.64 2.39
CA ARG A 253 0.24 6.93 3.07
C ARG A 253 -1.04 7.07 3.89
N GLY A 254 -2.12 6.40 3.49
CA GLY A 254 -3.38 6.38 4.24
C GLY A 254 -3.19 5.79 5.64
N ASP A 255 -2.82 4.50 5.72
CA ASP A 255 -2.62 3.80 6.99
C ASP A 255 -1.47 4.43 7.80
N LEU A 256 -0.37 4.86 7.12
CA LEU A 256 0.75 5.54 7.76
C LEU A 256 0.34 6.89 8.40
N GLY A 257 -0.56 7.64 7.73
CA GLY A 257 -1.10 8.90 8.25
C GLY A 257 -2.06 8.70 9.42
N VAL A 258 -2.80 7.60 9.45
CA VAL A 258 -3.62 7.22 10.61
C VAL A 258 -2.74 6.83 11.79
N GLU A 259 -1.62 6.14 11.54
CA GLU A 259 -0.69 5.68 12.60
C GLU A 259 0.14 6.81 13.19
N LEU A 260 0.68 7.73 12.38
CA LEU A 260 1.70 8.71 12.78
C LEU A 260 1.28 10.17 12.67
N GLY A 261 0.08 10.42 12.17
CA GLY A 261 -0.40 11.76 11.84
C GLY A 261 -0.10 12.15 10.37
N PRO A 262 -1.03 12.87 9.73
CA PRO A 262 -0.90 13.26 8.33
C PRO A 262 0.31 14.19 8.09
N GLU A 263 0.73 14.96 9.09
CA GLU A 263 1.89 15.86 9.03
C GLU A 263 3.23 15.13 8.91
N ALA A 264 3.31 13.89 9.40
CA ALA A 264 4.52 13.09 9.31
C ALA A 264 4.72 12.45 7.93
N VAL A 265 3.62 12.18 7.21
CA VAL A 265 3.62 11.41 5.96
C VAL A 265 4.55 12.00 4.89
N PRO A 266 4.56 13.30 4.57
CA PRO A 266 5.45 13.84 3.53
C PRO A 266 6.93 13.67 3.83
N VAL A 267 7.32 13.80 5.10
CA VAL A 267 8.72 13.62 5.53
C VAL A 267 9.12 12.15 5.46
N LEU A 268 8.25 11.26 5.93
CA LEU A 268 8.47 9.82 5.90
C LEU A 268 8.51 9.27 4.47
N GLN A 269 7.64 9.76 3.57
CA GLN A 269 7.67 9.42 2.15
C GLN A 269 9.06 9.67 1.57
N LYS A 270 9.61 10.87 1.74
CA LYS A 270 10.96 11.23 1.25
C LYS A 270 12.03 10.31 1.82
N ARG A 271 12.00 10.04 3.13
CA ARG A 271 12.95 9.15 3.81
C ARG A 271 12.85 7.71 3.27
N ILE A 272 11.63 7.17 3.15
CA ILE A 272 11.42 5.80 2.66
C ILE A 272 11.90 5.67 1.22
N ILE A 273 11.52 6.60 0.34
CA ILE A 273 11.94 6.60 -1.07
C ILE A 273 13.47 6.69 -1.17
N ALA A 274 14.10 7.62 -0.45
CA ALA A 274 15.55 7.78 -0.46
C ALA A 274 16.27 6.51 0.02
N THR A 275 15.79 5.88 1.11
CA THR A 275 16.39 4.66 1.65
C THR A 275 16.21 3.46 0.72
N ALA A 276 15.01 3.29 0.13
CA ALA A 276 14.75 2.24 -0.86
C ALA A 276 15.64 2.40 -2.10
N ASN A 277 15.82 3.62 -2.59
CA ASN A 277 16.68 3.91 -3.73
C ASN A 277 18.15 3.63 -3.43
N ARG A 278 18.65 3.97 -2.22
CA ARG A 278 20.01 3.60 -1.79
C ARG A 278 20.25 2.08 -1.82
N GLN A 279 19.24 1.32 -1.38
CA GLN A 279 19.31 -0.15 -1.37
C GLN A 279 18.86 -0.80 -2.68
N ARG A 280 18.64 -0.02 -3.75
CA ARG A 280 18.21 -0.51 -5.08
C ARG A 280 16.89 -1.28 -5.06
N ARG A 281 16.04 -1.01 -4.07
CA ARG A 281 14.73 -1.66 -3.96
C ARG A 281 13.67 -0.86 -4.70
N LEU A 282 12.66 -1.58 -5.23
CA LEU A 282 11.48 -0.97 -5.83
C LEU A 282 10.73 -0.15 -4.79
N VAL A 283 10.25 1.04 -5.17
CA VAL A 283 9.39 1.84 -4.29
C VAL A 283 8.13 2.32 -5.01
N ILE A 284 6.98 2.05 -4.41
CA ILE A 284 5.66 2.47 -4.86
C ILE A 284 5.12 3.51 -3.89
N THR A 285 4.71 4.68 -4.39
CA THR A 285 3.96 5.66 -3.58
C THR A 285 2.47 5.46 -3.79
N ALA A 286 1.74 5.23 -2.71
CA ALA A 286 0.37 4.75 -2.74
C ALA A 286 -0.59 5.60 -1.90
N THR A 287 -1.86 5.47 -2.22
CA THR A 287 -3.05 6.06 -1.57
C THR A 287 -3.18 7.56 -1.72
N GLN A 288 -4.42 8.01 -1.97
CA GLN A 288 -4.83 9.41 -2.05
C GLN A 288 -3.98 10.25 -3.04
N MET A 289 -3.66 9.68 -4.21
CA MET A 289 -2.86 10.37 -5.23
C MET A 289 -3.72 11.36 -6.03
N LEU A 290 -4.84 10.89 -6.56
CA LEU A 290 -5.82 11.67 -7.30
C LEU A 290 -7.24 11.37 -6.80
N GLU A 291 -7.41 11.28 -5.48
CA GLU A 291 -8.63 10.80 -4.80
C GLU A 291 -9.89 11.53 -5.24
N SER A 292 -9.81 12.86 -5.46
CA SER A 292 -10.96 13.65 -5.94
C SER A 292 -11.48 13.18 -7.29
N MET A 293 -10.65 12.50 -8.09
CA MET A 293 -11.05 11.94 -9.38
C MET A 293 -11.89 10.67 -9.27
N THR A 294 -12.13 10.15 -8.08
CA THR A 294 -13.19 9.14 -7.87
C THR A 294 -14.56 9.69 -8.25
N GLN A 295 -14.79 10.99 -8.03
CA GLN A 295 -16.07 11.68 -8.25
C GLN A 295 -15.98 12.81 -9.29
N HIS A 296 -14.81 13.33 -9.58
CA HIS A 296 -14.59 14.47 -10.44
C HIS A 296 -13.67 14.14 -11.61
N LEU A 297 -13.94 14.72 -12.79
CA LEU A 297 -13.15 14.47 -14.00
C LEU A 297 -11.74 15.10 -13.95
N ARG A 298 -11.50 16.03 -13.02
CA ARG A 298 -10.22 16.72 -12.86
C ARG A 298 -9.75 16.67 -11.41
N PRO A 299 -8.44 16.47 -11.18
CA PRO A 299 -7.88 16.50 -9.84
C PRO A 299 -7.81 17.95 -9.33
N THR A 300 -7.61 18.08 -8.04
CA THR A 300 -7.19 19.34 -7.42
C THR A 300 -5.74 19.66 -7.79
N ARG A 301 -5.35 20.94 -7.63
CA ARG A 301 -3.94 21.33 -7.79
C ARG A 301 -3.02 20.71 -6.77
N ALA A 302 -3.51 20.48 -5.55
CA ALA A 302 -2.76 19.83 -4.48
C ALA A 302 -2.42 18.37 -4.85
N GLU A 303 -3.39 17.63 -5.38
CA GLU A 303 -3.18 16.24 -5.83
C GLU A 303 -2.21 16.16 -7.00
N ALA A 304 -2.33 17.05 -7.99
CA ALA A 304 -1.38 17.09 -9.11
C ALA A 304 0.04 17.42 -8.63
N SER A 305 0.17 18.32 -7.65
CA SER A 305 1.47 18.62 -7.01
C SER A 305 2.00 17.44 -6.22
N ASP A 306 1.15 16.69 -5.54
CA ASP A 306 1.54 15.52 -4.76
C ASP A 306 2.10 14.39 -5.64
N VAL A 307 1.42 14.08 -6.76
CA VAL A 307 1.94 13.13 -7.76
C VAL A 307 3.31 13.58 -8.28
N ALA A 308 3.44 14.86 -8.67
CA ALA A 308 4.70 15.40 -9.16
C ALA A 308 5.82 15.29 -8.09
N ASN A 309 5.51 15.61 -6.82
CA ASN A 309 6.45 15.48 -5.72
C ASN A 309 6.91 14.03 -5.50
N ALA A 310 6.02 13.04 -5.59
CA ALA A 310 6.41 11.63 -5.50
C ALA A 310 7.41 11.26 -6.61
N VAL A 311 7.20 11.77 -7.84
CA VAL A 311 8.14 11.58 -8.94
C VAL A 311 9.47 12.29 -8.67
N PHE A 312 9.45 13.52 -8.16
CA PHE A 312 10.63 14.28 -7.76
C PHE A 312 11.41 13.62 -6.63
N ASP A 313 10.73 13.01 -5.67
CA ASP A 313 11.32 12.24 -4.59
C ASP A 313 12.04 10.98 -5.08
N GLY A 314 11.72 10.53 -6.29
CA GLY A 314 12.34 9.37 -6.92
C GLY A 314 11.58 8.06 -6.75
N THR A 315 10.24 8.09 -6.65
CA THR A 315 9.43 6.86 -6.65
C THR A 315 9.57 6.10 -7.97
N ASP A 316 9.55 4.77 -7.96
CA ASP A 316 9.54 3.96 -9.18
C ASP A 316 8.14 3.81 -9.76
N ALA A 317 7.13 3.85 -8.91
CA ALA A 317 5.74 3.78 -9.32
C ALA A 317 4.83 4.63 -8.41
N VAL A 318 3.73 5.07 -8.97
CA VAL A 318 2.60 5.68 -8.25
C VAL A 318 1.37 4.81 -8.40
N MET A 319 0.54 4.73 -7.36
CA MET A 319 -0.60 3.82 -7.34
C MET A 319 -1.92 4.59 -7.24
N LEU A 320 -2.86 4.23 -8.12
CA LEU A 320 -4.26 4.59 -8.05
C LEU A 320 -5.02 3.49 -7.30
N SER A 321 -5.83 3.88 -6.33
CA SER A 321 -6.58 2.99 -5.44
C SER A 321 -8.08 3.01 -5.77
N ALA A 322 -8.88 3.76 -5.02
CA ALA A 322 -10.31 3.90 -5.26
C ALA A 322 -10.60 4.54 -6.63
N GLU A 323 -9.71 5.40 -7.10
CA GLU A 323 -9.83 6.14 -8.36
C GLU A 323 -10.07 5.21 -9.55
N THR A 324 -9.37 4.06 -9.59
CA THR A 324 -9.55 3.05 -10.66
C THR A 324 -10.43 1.88 -10.24
N ALA A 325 -10.53 1.58 -8.93
CA ALA A 325 -11.28 0.42 -8.45
C ALA A 325 -12.80 0.65 -8.43
N VAL A 326 -13.25 1.83 -8.00
CA VAL A 326 -14.66 2.19 -7.79
C VAL A 326 -15.02 3.58 -8.30
N GLY A 327 -14.04 4.36 -8.77
CA GLY A 327 -14.25 5.72 -9.27
C GLY A 327 -15.09 5.76 -10.55
N HIS A 328 -15.69 6.91 -10.83
CA HIS A 328 -16.51 7.13 -12.02
C HIS A 328 -15.67 7.34 -13.30
N TYR A 329 -14.36 7.64 -13.16
CA TYR A 329 -13.49 8.04 -14.27
C TYR A 329 -12.18 7.23 -14.30
N PRO A 330 -12.24 5.87 -14.32
CA PRO A 330 -11.06 5.01 -14.16
C PRO A 330 -10.03 5.19 -15.29
N VAL A 331 -10.46 5.49 -16.50
CA VAL A 331 -9.58 5.67 -17.67
C VAL A 331 -8.94 7.06 -17.64
N GLU A 332 -9.75 8.09 -17.40
CA GLU A 332 -9.33 9.49 -17.39
C GLU A 332 -8.30 9.75 -16.28
N VAL A 333 -8.45 9.11 -15.11
CA VAL A 333 -7.49 9.27 -14.02
C VAL A 333 -6.12 8.73 -14.38
N VAL A 334 -6.04 7.61 -15.12
CA VAL A 334 -4.75 7.09 -15.62
C VAL A 334 -4.13 8.05 -16.64
N GLN A 335 -4.94 8.61 -17.54
CA GLN A 335 -4.47 9.62 -18.51
C GLN A 335 -3.97 10.90 -17.82
N VAL A 336 -4.64 11.34 -16.76
CA VAL A 336 -4.19 12.49 -15.96
C VAL A 336 -2.89 12.17 -15.25
N MET A 337 -2.79 11.00 -14.61
CA MET A 337 -1.59 10.53 -13.95
C MET A 337 -0.39 10.48 -14.91
N ASP A 338 -0.59 9.92 -16.12
CA ASP A 338 0.45 9.87 -17.16
C ASP A 338 0.94 11.26 -17.55
N ARG A 339 0.03 12.22 -17.75
CA ARG A 339 0.40 13.61 -18.09
C ARG A 339 1.21 14.29 -16.97
N ILE A 340 0.81 14.12 -15.71
CA ILE A 340 1.53 14.71 -14.57
C ILE A 340 2.92 14.12 -14.46
N ILE A 341 3.06 12.78 -14.54
CA ILE A 341 4.36 12.10 -14.46
C ILE A 341 5.28 12.59 -15.60
N ARG A 342 4.79 12.63 -16.84
CA ARG A 342 5.58 13.10 -17.98
C ARG A 342 6.05 14.55 -17.81
N ALA A 343 5.16 15.43 -17.32
CA ALA A 343 5.53 16.82 -17.04
C ALA A 343 6.63 16.91 -15.96
N ALA A 344 6.48 16.15 -14.87
CA ALA A 344 7.47 16.11 -13.79
C ALA A 344 8.82 15.54 -14.28
N GLU A 345 8.81 14.50 -15.10
CA GLU A 345 10.04 13.87 -15.62
C GLU A 345 10.82 14.76 -16.58
N VAL A 346 10.17 15.66 -17.31
CA VAL A 346 10.85 16.64 -18.18
C VAL A 346 11.70 17.61 -17.35
N GLU A 347 11.16 18.06 -16.20
CA GLU A 347 11.84 19.02 -15.33
C GLU A 347 12.97 18.37 -14.52
N THR A 348 12.87 17.07 -14.24
CA THR A 348 13.90 16.37 -13.45
C THR A 348 15.23 16.19 -14.19
N GLY A 349 15.23 16.18 -15.52
CA GLY A 349 16.45 16.00 -16.33
C GLY A 349 17.24 14.72 -16.02
N PRO A 350 18.43 14.54 -16.60
CA PRO A 350 19.29 13.38 -16.30
C PRO A 350 19.90 13.39 -14.89
N CYS A 351 19.68 14.42 -14.10
CA CYS A 351 20.47 14.74 -12.89
C CYS A 351 19.81 14.36 -11.56
N PHE A 352 18.67 13.61 -11.53
CA PHE A 352 17.87 13.45 -10.32
C PHE A 352 18.29 12.32 -9.39
N VAL A 353 19.22 11.45 -9.76
CA VAL A 353 19.92 10.61 -8.79
C VAL A 353 21.06 11.44 -8.16
N ARG A 354 20.73 12.47 -7.36
CA ARG A 354 21.72 13.05 -6.47
C ARG A 354 22.13 11.97 -5.48
N ARG A 355 23.29 11.37 -5.70
CA ARG A 355 24.07 10.87 -4.58
C ARG A 355 24.19 12.01 -3.57
N SER A 356 23.73 11.78 -2.35
CA SER A 356 24.18 12.61 -1.23
C SER A 356 25.72 12.51 -1.23
N GLN A 357 26.39 13.62 -1.58
CA GLN A 357 27.84 13.71 -1.50
C GLN A 357 28.18 13.51 -0.01
N GLY A 358 28.75 12.37 0.34
CA GLY A 358 29.22 12.09 1.68
C GLY A 358 29.02 10.67 2.22
N GLU A 359 28.12 9.87 1.68
CA GLU A 359 28.01 8.47 2.09
C GLU A 359 28.78 7.59 1.11
N GLN A 360 30.00 7.23 1.48
CA GLN A 360 30.78 6.16 0.85
C GLN A 360 30.14 4.81 1.21
N GLY A 361 29.00 4.47 0.57
CA GLY A 361 28.55 3.10 0.48
C GLY A 361 29.52 2.38 -0.45
N GLN A 362 29.94 1.18 -0.09
CA GLN A 362 30.72 0.32 -1.00
C GLN A 362 29.81 -0.05 -2.18
N ASP A 363 29.89 0.74 -3.27
CA ASP A 363 29.23 0.38 -4.51
C ASP A 363 29.85 -0.94 -5.00
N SER A 364 29.01 -1.91 -5.29
CA SER A 364 29.44 -3.15 -5.91
C SER A 364 29.91 -2.88 -7.35
N ILE A 365 30.76 -3.75 -7.90
CA ILE A 365 31.21 -3.64 -9.30
C ILE A 365 30.02 -3.51 -10.28
N PRO A 366 28.92 -4.30 -10.18
CA PRO A 366 27.74 -4.13 -11.02
C PRO A 366 27.09 -2.76 -10.92
N GLU A 367 27.10 -2.13 -9.76
CA GLU A 367 26.55 -0.78 -9.56
C GLU A 367 27.41 0.28 -10.24
N ALA A 368 28.74 0.20 -10.06
CA ALA A 368 29.67 1.09 -10.72
C ALA A 368 29.56 0.99 -12.26
N ILE A 369 29.42 -0.22 -12.80
CA ILE A 369 29.22 -0.47 -14.24
C ILE A 369 27.88 0.11 -14.70
N SER A 370 26.79 -0.06 -13.92
CA SER A 370 25.47 0.48 -14.31
C SER A 370 25.46 2.01 -14.37
N LEU A 371 26.15 2.67 -13.43
CA LEU A 371 26.32 4.11 -13.43
C LEU A 371 27.18 4.59 -14.60
N SER A 372 28.25 3.85 -14.92
CA SER A 372 29.12 4.15 -16.07
C SER A 372 28.35 4.01 -17.39
N ALA A 373 27.56 2.96 -17.54
CA ALA A 373 26.71 2.75 -18.71
C ALA A 373 25.68 3.87 -18.88
N TYR A 374 25.04 4.30 -17.78
CA TYR A 374 24.14 5.45 -17.77
C TYR A 374 24.86 6.73 -18.23
N SER A 375 26.03 7.04 -17.63
CA SER A 375 26.78 8.26 -17.95
C SER A 375 27.27 8.26 -19.41
N ALA A 376 27.77 7.12 -19.89
CA ALA A 376 28.20 6.96 -21.29
C ALA A 376 27.02 7.16 -22.25
N ALA A 377 25.88 6.49 -21.99
CA ALA A 377 24.69 6.61 -22.82
C ALA A 377 24.16 8.05 -22.89
N ALA A 378 24.15 8.76 -21.73
CA ALA A 378 23.75 10.16 -21.70
C ALA A 378 24.68 11.07 -22.45
N THR A 379 26.02 10.85 -22.33
CA THR A 379 27.06 11.68 -23.01
C THR A 379 27.03 11.55 -24.52
N ILE A 380 26.86 10.33 -25.05
CA ILE A 380 26.88 10.08 -26.51
C ILE A 380 25.50 10.15 -27.16
N GLY A 381 24.42 10.38 -26.39
CA GLY A 381 23.05 10.35 -26.88
C GLY A 381 22.62 8.97 -27.41
N ALA A 382 22.99 7.91 -26.70
CA ALA A 382 22.72 6.53 -27.12
C ALA A 382 21.21 6.28 -27.34
N SER A 383 20.90 5.57 -28.44
CA SER A 383 19.51 5.21 -28.78
C SER A 383 18.93 4.14 -27.87
N ALA A 384 19.75 3.29 -27.25
CA ALA A 384 19.36 2.26 -26.31
C ALA A 384 20.56 1.83 -25.44
N ILE A 385 20.28 1.22 -24.29
CA ILE A 385 21.24 0.49 -23.45
C ILE A 385 20.85 -0.98 -23.49
N VAL A 386 21.75 -1.83 -24.00
CA VAL A 386 21.55 -3.29 -24.00
C VAL A 386 22.21 -3.87 -22.74
N ALA A 387 21.42 -4.50 -21.89
CA ALA A 387 21.86 -5.08 -20.62
C ALA A 387 21.78 -6.62 -20.67
N PHE A 388 22.88 -7.29 -20.92
CA PHE A 388 22.92 -8.76 -20.84
C PHE A 388 22.74 -9.20 -19.40
N SER A 389 21.71 -10.01 -19.14
CA SER A 389 21.36 -10.44 -17.79
C SER A 389 20.61 -11.77 -17.80
N GLU A 390 21.07 -12.73 -17.06
CA GLU A 390 20.42 -14.04 -16.92
C GLU A 390 19.12 -13.96 -16.10
N ARG A 391 19.09 -13.11 -15.05
CA ARG A 391 17.97 -12.98 -14.11
C ARG A 391 17.41 -11.55 -14.05
N GLY A 392 17.70 -10.71 -15.02
CA GLY A 392 17.26 -9.33 -15.08
C GLY A 392 17.97 -8.38 -14.08
N THR A 393 18.93 -8.83 -13.28
CA THR A 393 19.59 -8.01 -12.25
C THR A 393 20.31 -6.81 -12.84
N THR A 394 21.08 -7.00 -13.93
CA THR A 394 21.80 -5.90 -14.60
C THR A 394 20.84 -4.87 -15.15
N ALA A 395 19.78 -5.30 -15.84
CA ALA A 395 18.75 -4.41 -16.38
C ALA A 395 18.06 -3.61 -15.26
N ARG A 396 17.76 -4.22 -14.11
CA ARG A 396 17.23 -3.53 -12.94
C ARG A 396 18.19 -2.48 -12.37
N LEU A 397 19.48 -2.78 -12.26
CA LEU A 397 20.47 -1.82 -11.77
C LEU A 397 20.59 -0.61 -12.71
N VAL A 398 20.63 -0.84 -14.04
CA VAL A 398 20.64 0.24 -15.03
C VAL A 398 19.32 1.04 -14.96
N SER A 399 18.18 0.38 -14.81
CA SER A 399 16.86 1.02 -14.68
C SER A 399 16.78 1.97 -13.50
N LYS A 400 17.42 1.63 -12.37
CA LYS A 400 17.49 2.51 -11.19
C LYS A 400 18.26 3.82 -11.43
N GLN A 401 19.12 3.87 -12.46
CA GLN A 401 19.77 5.12 -12.89
C GLN A 401 18.82 6.00 -13.72
N ARG A 402 17.65 5.50 -14.13
CA ARG A 402 16.62 6.21 -14.91
C ARG A 402 17.17 6.85 -16.21
N PRO A 403 17.84 6.09 -17.07
CA PRO A 403 18.36 6.62 -18.32
C PRO A 403 17.24 7.15 -19.22
N VAL A 404 17.58 8.13 -20.07
CA VAL A 404 16.68 8.59 -21.14
C VAL A 404 16.53 7.51 -22.20
N ALA A 405 17.63 6.86 -22.53
CA ALA A 405 17.67 5.75 -23.47
C ALA A 405 16.88 4.54 -22.93
N PRO A 406 16.08 3.86 -23.74
CA PRO A 406 15.40 2.62 -23.36
C PRO A 406 16.43 1.55 -23.02
N ILE A 407 16.05 0.66 -22.09
CA ILE A 407 16.86 -0.49 -21.69
C ILE A 407 16.27 -1.73 -22.35
N ILE A 408 17.14 -2.49 -23.01
CA ILE A 408 16.83 -3.78 -23.64
C ILE A 408 17.59 -4.84 -22.83
N GLY A 409 16.85 -5.79 -22.23
CA GLY A 409 17.41 -6.89 -21.44
C GLY A 409 17.45 -8.20 -22.21
#